data_8f5a9a2f9c74527953483b5345073ee0
#
_entry.id   8f5a9a2f9c74527953483b5345073ee0
#
_cell.length_a   1.000
_cell.length_b   1.000
_cell.length_c   1.000
_cell.angle_alpha   90.00
_cell.angle_beta   90.00
_cell.angle_gamma   90.00
#
_symmetry.space_group_name_H-M   'P 1'
#
loop_
_entity.id
_entity.type
_entity.pdbx_description
1 polymer ?
#
loop_
_entity_poly.entity_id
_entity_poly.type
_entity_poly.pdbx_seq_one_letter_code
_entity_poly.pdbx_strand_id
1 'polypeptide(L)'
;DQANGYKPKTMLTRMGEITFEVPQVRSGGFYPSALERGSRSEQSVNLALAEMYVQGVSTRKVIEVLQKLVGPEVSISSTQISRCAEKLDVGLEAWRNRPLDETPYVLLDARYERVREAGQVVDCAVLVAVGVTASGHRRVLGVSVALSEAEVHWRDFLDSLIKRGLRGVKFIASDDHAGLKAARKAMFAGVPWQRCQFHLQHNAQGYVSKLEQRVPVARTIRSIFNAPDTNEATRLLGLALEGWRKEHPKLAAWAEENLAEGFAVFNLPPEHRVRMRTTNGVERLNKEIKRRTRVATLFPNSASCLRLVSAILAEQDEE
;
A
#
# COMPACT_ATOMS: atom_id res chain seq x y z
N ASP A 1 -17.90 -34.05 35.83
CA ASP A 1 -17.66 -34.85 34.60
C ASP A 1 -16.83 -36.09 34.93
N GLN A 2 -17.18 -37.22 34.31
CA GLN A 2 -16.39 -38.44 34.47
C GLN A 2 -15.29 -38.50 33.44
N ALA A 3 -14.08 -38.88 33.86
CA ALA A 3 -12.95 -39.08 32.97
C ALA A 3 -13.24 -40.20 31.95
N ASN A 4 -12.80 -39.98 30.70
CA ASN A 4 -13.00 -40.91 29.58
C ASN A 4 -11.65 -41.20 28.84
N GLY A 5 -10.57 -41.35 29.63
CA GLY A 5 -9.25 -41.61 29.12
C GLY A 5 -8.53 -40.39 28.56
N TYR A 6 -7.50 -40.65 27.72
CA TYR A 6 -6.66 -39.65 27.10
C TYR A 6 -6.64 -39.85 25.61
N LYS A 7 -6.43 -38.75 24.86
CA LYS A 7 -6.23 -38.78 23.42
C LYS A 7 -4.91 -38.09 23.08
N PRO A 8 -3.99 -38.77 22.38
CA PRO A 8 -2.72 -38.14 22.00
C PRO A 8 -2.96 -37.01 21.00
N LYS A 9 -2.28 -35.88 21.22
CA LYS A 9 -2.26 -34.73 20.34
C LYS A 9 -0.82 -34.25 20.15
N THR A 10 -0.26 -34.47 18.97
CA THR A 10 1.05 -33.96 18.60
C THR A 10 0.93 -32.51 18.16
N MET A 11 1.75 -31.66 18.74
CA MET A 11 1.84 -30.23 18.40
C MET A 11 3.28 -29.84 18.12
N LEU A 12 3.48 -29.03 17.09
CA LEU A 12 4.72 -28.34 16.84
C LEU A 12 4.87 -27.17 17.81
N THR A 13 5.89 -27.21 18.63
CA THR A 13 6.26 -26.15 19.58
C THR A 13 7.61 -25.54 19.20
N ARG A 14 7.98 -24.45 19.85
CA ARG A 14 9.34 -23.87 19.74
C ARG A 14 10.45 -24.79 20.24
N MET A 15 10.10 -25.87 20.95
CA MET A 15 11.04 -26.89 21.45
C MET A 15 11.06 -28.16 20.58
N GLY A 16 10.32 -28.17 19.47
CA GLY A 16 10.11 -29.31 18.62
C GLY A 16 8.70 -29.86 18.69
N GLU A 17 8.48 -31.04 18.11
CA GLU A 17 7.21 -31.74 18.18
C GLU A 17 7.06 -32.41 19.57
N ILE A 18 5.95 -32.09 20.24
CA ILE A 18 5.60 -32.67 21.54
C ILE A 18 4.22 -33.30 21.43
N THR A 19 4.11 -34.54 21.89
CA THR A 19 2.83 -35.24 21.97
C THR A 19 2.27 -35.09 23.38
N PHE A 20 1.12 -34.47 23.49
CA PHE A 20 0.36 -34.28 24.72
C PHE A 20 -0.73 -35.33 24.84
N GLU A 21 -0.87 -35.96 26.00
CA GLU A 21 -1.99 -36.80 26.34
C GLU A 21 -3.15 -35.94 26.83
N VAL A 22 -4.09 -35.61 25.94
CA VAL A 22 -5.21 -34.72 26.23
C VAL A 22 -6.33 -35.49 26.92
N PRO A 23 -6.68 -35.17 28.21
CA PRO A 23 -7.74 -35.85 28.90
C PRO A 23 -9.10 -35.65 28.24
N GLN A 24 -9.87 -36.69 28.17
CA GLN A 24 -11.22 -36.69 27.62
C GLN A 24 -12.24 -36.82 28.75
N VAL A 25 -13.40 -36.16 28.57
CA VAL A 25 -14.54 -36.29 29.49
C VAL A 25 -15.79 -36.73 28.74
N ARG A 26 -16.68 -37.47 29.39
CA ARG A 26 -17.87 -38.05 28.73
C ARG A 26 -18.84 -36.98 28.20
N SER A 27 -18.95 -35.83 28.88
CA SER A 27 -19.78 -34.71 28.46
C SER A 27 -19.23 -33.94 27.26
N GLY A 28 -17.97 -34.17 26.87
CA GLY A 28 -17.30 -33.48 25.75
C GLY A 28 -17.00 -31.98 25.98
N GLY A 29 -17.29 -31.46 27.20
CA GLY A 29 -17.16 -30.02 27.49
C GLY A 29 -15.77 -29.54 27.88
N PHE A 30 -14.88 -30.43 28.37
CA PHE A 30 -13.54 -30.07 28.81
C PHE A 30 -12.51 -30.11 27.67
N TYR A 31 -11.67 -29.09 27.61
CA TYR A 31 -10.46 -29.06 26.82
C TYR A 31 -9.41 -28.19 27.49
N PRO A 32 -8.13 -28.65 27.62
CA PRO A 32 -7.09 -27.88 28.30
C PRO A 32 -6.93 -26.49 27.71
N SER A 33 -7.00 -25.45 28.53
CA SER A 33 -6.90 -24.05 28.10
C SER A 33 -5.51 -23.69 27.52
N ALA A 34 -4.48 -24.48 27.89
CA ALA A 34 -3.13 -24.32 27.34
C ALA A 34 -3.01 -24.82 25.89
N LEU A 35 -4.01 -25.56 25.39
CA LEU A 35 -4.00 -26.12 24.05
C LEU A 35 -5.12 -25.49 23.21
N GLU A 36 -4.80 -24.96 22.05
CA GLU A 36 -5.80 -24.43 21.11
C GLU A 36 -6.51 -25.59 20.37
N ARG A 37 -7.86 -25.62 20.39
CA ARG A 37 -8.64 -26.62 19.65
C ARG A 37 -8.37 -26.48 18.14
N GLY A 38 -8.11 -27.60 17.48
CA GLY A 38 -7.88 -27.64 16.02
C GLY A 38 -6.49 -27.17 15.58
N SER A 39 -5.68 -26.57 16.46
CA SER A 39 -4.30 -26.20 16.14
C SER A 39 -3.34 -27.37 16.31
N ARG A 40 -2.40 -27.52 15.39
CA ARG A 40 -1.27 -28.48 15.46
C ARG A 40 0.07 -27.80 15.75
N SER A 41 0.07 -26.50 15.99
CA SER A 41 1.25 -25.73 16.34
C SER A 41 0.98 -24.76 17.47
N GLU A 42 2.00 -24.47 18.24
CA GLU A 42 1.97 -23.49 19.31
C GLU A 42 1.68 -22.08 18.75
N GLN A 43 0.97 -21.26 19.51
CA GLN A 43 0.62 -19.90 19.09
C GLN A 43 1.84 -19.05 18.75
N SER A 44 2.91 -19.17 19.53
CA SER A 44 4.18 -18.48 19.28
C SER A 44 4.82 -18.86 17.94
N VAL A 45 4.73 -20.12 17.54
CA VAL A 45 5.21 -20.61 16.24
C VAL A 45 4.35 -20.03 15.12
N ASN A 46 3.02 -20.02 15.29
CA ASN A 46 2.11 -19.44 14.30
C ASN A 46 2.34 -17.94 14.11
N LEU A 47 2.57 -17.19 15.19
CA LEU A 47 2.91 -15.77 15.13
C LEU A 47 4.25 -15.54 14.41
N ALA A 48 5.28 -16.31 14.73
CA ALA A 48 6.57 -16.21 14.07
C ALA A 48 6.47 -16.51 12.56
N LEU A 49 5.64 -17.48 12.17
CA LEU A 49 5.37 -17.79 10.77
C LEU A 49 4.65 -16.66 10.04
N ALA A 50 3.64 -16.07 10.69
CA ALA A 50 2.89 -14.95 10.15
C ALA A 50 3.81 -13.73 10.00
N GLU A 51 4.64 -13.44 11.01
CA GLU A 51 5.62 -12.35 10.98
C GLU A 51 6.64 -12.54 9.85
N MET A 52 7.25 -13.71 9.72
CA MET A 52 8.17 -13.99 8.62
C MET A 52 7.50 -13.80 7.25
N TYR A 53 6.22 -14.15 7.12
CA TYR A 53 5.46 -13.92 5.89
C TYR A 53 5.30 -12.42 5.61
N VAL A 54 4.92 -11.64 6.61
CA VAL A 54 4.75 -10.17 6.50
C VAL A 54 6.09 -9.50 6.15
N GLN A 55 7.20 -9.99 6.72
CA GLN A 55 8.56 -9.50 6.41
C GLN A 55 9.03 -9.88 4.99
N GLY A 56 8.22 -10.59 4.23
CA GLY A 56 8.53 -11.00 2.86
C GLY A 56 9.51 -12.16 2.78
N VAL A 57 9.52 -13.04 3.76
CA VAL A 57 10.29 -14.29 3.70
C VAL A 57 9.50 -15.31 2.88
N SER A 58 10.11 -15.89 1.84
CA SER A 58 9.44 -16.90 1.04
C SER A 58 9.06 -18.12 1.87
N THR A 59 7.94 -18.77 1.55
CA THR A 59 7.47 -19.96 2.29
C THR A 59 8.52 -21.08 2.34
N ARG A 60 9.36 -21.21 1.31
CA ARG A 60 10.51 -22.15 1.32
C ARG A 60 11.54 -21.77 2.38
N LYS A 61 11.93 -20.49 2.42
CA LYS A 61 12.87 -19.99 3.43
C LYS A 61 12.31 -20.07 4.85
N VAL A 62 11.01 -19.85 5.02
CA VAL A 62 10.35 -20.04 6.30
C VAL A 62 10.53 -21.48 6.79
N ILE A 63 10.32 -22.48 5.90
CA ILE A 63 10.53 -23.90 6.22
C ILE A 63 11.99 -24.14 6.60
N GLU A 64 12.95 -23.64 5.83
CA GLU A 64 14.38 -23.78 6.13
C GLU A 64 14.77 -23.17 7.49
N VAL A 65 14.24 -21.99 7.81
CA VAL A 65 14.48 -21.32 9.11
C VAL A 65 13.93 -22.17 10.25
N LEU A 66 12.70 -22.68 10.10
CA LEU A 66 12.09 -23.54 11.12
C LEU A 66 12.87 -24.83 11.33
N GLN A 67 13.29 -25.50 10.25
CA GLN A 67 14.09 -26.71 10.34
C GLN A 67 15.43 -26.46 11.06
N LYS A 68 16.03 -25.29 10.90
CA LYS A 68 17.23 -24.89 11.64
C LYS A 68 16.96 -24.57 13.10
N LEU A 69 15.79 -24.04 13.44
CA LEU A 69 15.44 -23.63 14.80
C LEU A 69 14.92 -24.80 15.64
N VAL A 70 14.11 -25.67 15.04
CA VAL A 70 13.31 -26.67 15.75
C VAL A 70 13.80 -28.11 15.44
N GLY A 71 14.54 -28.29 14.33
CA GLY A 71 15.07 -29.56 13.89
C GLY A 71 14.57 -29.99 12.50
N PRO A 72 15.33 -30.87 11.81
CA PRO A 72 15.07 -31.26 10.41
C PRO A 72 13.77 -32.08 10.24
N GLU A 73 13.26 -32.68 11.31
CA GLU A 73 12.04 -33.49 11.31
C GLU A 73 10.77 -32.63 11.14
N VAL A 74 10.88 -31.29 11.26
CA VAL A 74 9.75 -30.40 11.14
C VAL A 74 9.30 -30.30 9.69
N SER A 75 8.08 -30.75 9.43
CA SER A 75 7.41 -30.65 8.12
C SER A 75 6.24 -29.67 8.20
N ILE A 76 6.42 -28.49 7.62
CA ILE A 76 5.33 -27.50 7.43
C ILE A 76 5.16 -27.27 5.94
N SER A 77 3.91 -27.39 5.46
CA SER A 77 3.59 -27.09 4.08
C SER A 77 3.42 -25.58 3.86
N SER A 78 3.61 -25.11 2.62
CA SER A 78 3.31 -23.73 2.23
C SER A 78 1.85 -23.34 2.51
N THR A 79 0.93 -24.30 2.42
CA THR A 79 -0.49 -24.13 2.75
C THR A 79 -0.68 -23.83 4.25
N GLN A 80 0.07 -24.50 5.12
CA GLN A 80 -0.01 -24.23 6.57
C GLN A 80 0.52 -22.85 6.91
N ILE A 81 1.60 -22.41 6.27
CA ILE A 81 2.13 -21.04 6.45
C ILE A 81 1.08 -20.02 6.00
N SER A 82 0.45 -20.22 4.84
CA SER A 82 -0.64 -19.36 4.37
C SER A 82 -1.81 -19.29 5.36
N ARG A 83 -2.21 -20.42 5.94
CA ARG A 83 -3.27 -20.48 6.97
C ARG A 83 -2.86 -19.76 8.27
N CYS A 84 -1.59 -19.79 8.65
CA CYS A 84 -1.10 -18.98 9.78
C CYS A 84 -1.25 -17.48 9.49
N ALA A 85 -0.93 -17.06 8.27
CA ALA A 85 -1.12 -15.68 7.85
C ALA A 85 -2.60 -15.25 7.80
N GLU A 86 -3.53 -16.18 7.49
CA GLU A 86 -4.98 -15.93 7.54
C GLU A 86 -5.49 -15.55 8.94
N LYS A 87 -4.80 -15.96 10.00
CA LYS A 87 -5.14 -15.55 11.37
C LYS A 87 -4.98 -14.04 11.60
N LEU A 88 -4.19 -13.36 10.77
CA LEU A 88 -4.05 -11.90 10.80
C LEU A 88 -5.30 -11.17 10.25
N ASP A 89 -6.15 -11.86 9.47
CA ASP A 89 -7.23 -11.20 8.72
C ASP A 89 -8.19 -10.41 9.62
N VAL A 90 -8.54 -10.93 10.80
CA VAL A 90 -9.46 -10.25 11.74
C VAL A 90 -8.87 -8.91 12.22
N GLY A 91 -7.59 -8.90 12.62
CA GLY A 91 -6.91 -7.68 13.04
C GLY A 91 -6.72 -6.69 11.90
N LEU A 92 -6.33 -7.20 10.72
CA LEU A 92 -6.13 -6.38 9.54
C LEU A 92 -7.46 -5.81 9.00
N GLU A 93 -8.55 -6.56 9.10
CA GLU A 93 -9.89 -6.07 8.75
C GLU A 93 -10.34 -4.96 9.70
N ALA A 94 -10.14 -5.14 11.00
CA ALA A 94 -10.40 -4.10 11.99
C ALA A 94 -9.56 -2.83 11.71
N TRP A 95 -8.28 -2.99 11.37
CA TRP A 95 -7.41 -1.87 11.00
C TRP A 95 -7.88 -1.19 9.71
N ARG A 96 -8.25 -1.93 8.66
CA ARG A 96 -8.78 -1.36 7.41
C ARG A 96 -10.08 -0.60 7.62
N ASN A 97 -10.94 -1.07 8.53
CA ASN A 97 -12.27 -0.49 8.79
C ASN A 97 -12.30 0.49 9.95
N ARG A 98 -11.14 0.81 10.55
CA ARG A 98 -11.10 1.77 11.66
C ARG A 98 -11.66 3.13 11.27
N PRO A 99 -12.29 3.86 12.23
CA PRO A 99 -12.77 5.22 11.99
C PRO A 99 -11.64 6.16 11.55
N LEU A 100 -11.98 7.11 10.69
CA LEU A 100 -11.08 8.16 10.23
C LEU A 100 -11.50 9.50 10.80
N ASP A 101 -10.51 10.38 10.98
CA ASP A 101 -10.68 11.72 11.52
C ASP A 101 -10.58 12.79 10.42
N GLU A 102 -10.69 14.06 10.83
CA GLU A 102 -10.44 15.19 9.96
C GLU A 102 -9.04 15.13 9.37
N THR A 103 -8.97 15.14 8.04
CA THR A 103 -7.74 14.94 7.28
C THR A 103 -7.66 15.99 6.17
N PRO A 104 -7.00 17.13 6.43
CA PRO A 104 -6.95 18.23 5.46
C PRO A 104 -6.21 17.91 4.17
N TYR A 105 -5.21 17.03 4.19
CA TYR A 105 -4.44 16.68 2.99
C TYR A 105 -4.50 15.18 2.73
N VAL A 106 -4.76 14.80 1.49
CA VAL A 106 -4.84 13.41 1.05
C VAL A 106 -3.90 13.17 -0.13
N LEU A 107 -3.12 12.13 -0.03
CA LEU A 107 -2.21 11.64 -1.08
C LEU A 107 -2.78 10.31 -1.58
N LEU A 108 -2.99 10.20 -2.88
CA LEU A 108 -3.52 8.99 -3.53
C LEU A 108 -2.50 8.46 -4.52
N ASP A 109 -2.31 7.15 -4.52
CA ASP A 109 -1.43 6.47 -5.46
C ASP A 109 -1.90 5.03 -5.67
N ALA A 110 -1.48 4.42 -6.76
CA ALA A 110 -1.70 3.01 -7.03
C ALA A 110 -0.43 2.32 -7.51
N ARG A 111 -0.40 1.01 -7.34
CA ARG A 111 0.62 0.15 -7.89
C ARG A 111 0.00 -1.15 -8.36
N TYR A 112 0.66 -1.85 -9.25
CA TYR A 112 0.19 -3.13 -9.75
C TYR A 112 0.93 -4.30 -9.12
N GLU A 113 0.17 -5.33 -8.76
CA GLU A 113 0.67 -6.62 -8.29
C GLU A 113 0.03 -7.76 -9.10
N ARG A 114 0.80 -8.80 -9.36
CA ARG A 114 0.31 -9.96 -10.10
C ARG A 114 -0.49 -10.87 -9.19
N VAL A 115 -1.73 -11.14 -9.57
CA VAL A 115 -2.67 -11.92 -8.79
C VAL A 115 -3.32 -12.98 -9.68
N ARG A 116 -3.58 -14.16 -9.14
CA ARG A 116 -4.38 -15.19 -9.81
C ARG A 116 -5.86 -14.94 -9.50
N GLU A 117 -6.63 -14.60 -10.51
CA GLU A 117 -8.06 -14.34 -10.40
C GLU A 117 -8.79 -15.23 -11.41
N ALA A 118 -9.80 -15.98 -10.96
CA ALA A 118 -10.54 -16.91 -11.81
C ALA A 118 -9.67 -17.84 -12.69
N GLY A 119 -8.53 -18.30 -12.15
CA GLY A 119 -7.59 -19.17 -12.84
C GLY A 119 -6.60 -18.48 -13.78
N GLN A 120 -6.75 -17.17 -14.03
CA GLN A 120 -5.84 -16.38 -14.86
C GLN A 120 -4.93 -15.49 -14.02
N VAL A 121 -3.77 -15.13 -14.56
CA VAL A 121 -2.86 -14.15 -13.94
C VAL A 121 -3.19 -12.78 -14.49
N VAL A 122 -3.60 -11.88 -13.59
CA VAL A 122 -3.94 -10.49 -13.92
C VAL A 122 -3.10 -9.54 -13.07
N ASP A 123 -2.85 -8.34 -13.61
CA ASP A 123 -2.25 -7.24 -12.86
C ASP A 123 -3.36 -6.49 -12.13
N CYS A 124 -3.47 -6.69 -10.81
CA CYS A 124 -4.43 -5.99 -9.96
C CYS A 124 -3.84 -4.68 -9.43
N ALA A 125 -4.65 -3.64 -9.40
CA ALA A 125 -4.28 -2.36 -8.82
C ALA A 125 -4.43 -2.40 -7.29
N VAL A 126 -3.36 -2.05 -6.59
CA VAL A 126 -3.35 -1.79 -5.15
C VAL A 126 -3.49 -0.29 -4.96
N LEU A 127 -4.68 0.15 -4.57
CA LEU A 127 -5.03 1.54 -4.34
C LEU A 127 -4.68 1.92 -2.90
N VAL A 128 -3.93 3.00 -2.70
CA VAL A 128 -3.47 3.45 -1.38
C VAL A 128 -3.83 4.90 -1.17
N ALA A 129 -4.34 5.23 0.01
CA ALA A 129 -4.60 6.58 0.46
C ALA A 129 -3.82 6.87 1.74
N VAL A 130 -3.07 7.97 1.74
CA VAL A 130 -2.35 8.49 2.90
C VAL A 130 -2.87 9.88 3.21
N GLY A 131 -3.18 10.14 4.46
CA GLY A 131 -3.62 11.45 4.94
C GLY A 131 -2.56 12.17 5.74
N VAL A 132 -2.66 13.49 5.79
CA VAL A 132 -1.99 14.31 6.80
C VAL A 132 -3.07 14.89 7.69
N THR A 133 -3.05 14.54 8.96
CA THR A 133 -4.01 15.00 9.98
C THR A 133 -3.83 16.47 10.30
N ALA A 134 -4.78 17.06 11.01
CA ALA A 134 -4.69 18.45 11.49
C ALA A 134 -3.48 18.68 12.41
N SER A 135 -3.00 17.63 13.09
CA SER A 135 -1.77 17.66 13.92
C SER A 135 -0.46 17.53 13.12
N GLY A 136 -0.55 17.37 11.79
CA GLY A 136 0.61 17.24 10.90
C GLY A 136 1.19 15.82 10.76
N HIS A 137 0.59 14.82 11.42
CA HIS A 137 1.02 13.43 11.32
C HIS A 137 0.49 12.79 10.04
N ARG A 138 1.31 11.93 9.45
CA ARG A 138 0.89 11.09 8.33
C ARG A 138 0.24 9.82 8.85
N ARG A 139 -0.87 9.43 8.24
CA ARG A 139 -1.62 8.21 8.53
C ARG A 139 -1.99 7.52 7.23
N VAL A 140 -1.90 6.21 7.20
CA VAL A 140 -2.49 5.42 6.10
C VAL A 140 -4.00 5.44 6.28
N LEU A 141 -4.75 6.04 5.38
CA LEU A 141 -6.22 6.10 5.47
C LEU A 141 -6.87 4.78 5.06
N GLY A 142 -6.28 4.10 4.07
CA GLY A 142 -6.81 2.84 3.60
C GLY A 142 -6.02 2.25 2.45
N VAL A 143 -6.37 1.01 2.14
CA VAL A 143 -5.87 0.23 1.01
C VAL A 143 -6.98 -0.63 0.43
N SER A 144 -6.98 -0.80 -0.90
CA SER A 144 -7.86 -1.71 -1.62
C SER A 144 -7.10 -2.41 -2.72
N VAL A 145 -7.51 -3.63 -3.06
CA VAL A 145 -7.03 -4.37 -4.24
C VAL A 145 -8.19 -4.48 -5.21
N ALA A 146 -7.99 -3.97 -6.42
CA ALA A 146 -9.00 -3.93 -7.47
C ALA A 146 -8.42 -4.48 -8.78
N LEU A 147 -9.29 -4.86 -9.72
CA LEU A 147 -8.84 -5.40 -11.01
C LEU A 147 -8.09 -4.38 -11.87
N SER A 148 -8.32 -3.09 -11.65
CA SER A 148 -7.68 -2.01 -12.40
C SER A 148 -7.85 -0.67 -11.68
N GLU A 149 -7.21 0.37 -12.19
CA GLU A 149 -7.43 1.77 -11.77
C GLU A 149 -8.63 2.42 -12.46
N ALA A 150 -9.66 1.67 -12.83
CA ALA A 150 -10.88 2.24 -13.39
C ALA A 150 -11.59 3.17 -12.39
N GLU A 151 -12.35 4.13 -12.91
CA GLU A 151 -13.08 5.12 -12.11
C GLU A 151 -13.96 4.47 -11.04
N VAL A 152 -14.65 3.38 -11.37
CA VAL A 152 -15.54 2.66 -10.44
C VAL A 152 -14.78 2.18 -9.21
N HIS A 153 -13.61 1.59 -9.38
CA HIS A 153 -12.81 1.07 -8.27
C HIS A 153 -12.26 2.19 -7.39
N TRP A 154 -11.84 3.31 -7.99
CA TRP A 154 -11.44 4.49 -7.23
C TRP A 154 -12.62 5.12 -6.48
N ARG A 155 -13.82 5.18 -7.09
CA ARG A 155 -15.02 5.66 -6.41
C ARG A 155 -15.38 4.80 -5.21
N ASP A 156 -15.41 3.49 -5.37
CA ASP A 156 -15.71 2.56 -4.29
C ASP A 156 -14.70 2.71 -3.14
N PHE A 157 -13.42 2.84 -3.49
CA PHE A 157 -12.37 3.04 -2.49
C PHE A 157 -12.53 4.37 -1.75
N LEU A 158 -12.70 5.48 -2.46
CA LEU A 158 -12.88 6.81 -1.85
C LEU A 158 -14.18 6.88 -1.02
N ASP A 159 -15.27 6.28 -1.49
CA ASP A 159 -16.54 6.18 -0.75
C ASP A 159 -16.35 5.42 0.57
N SER A 160 -15.58 4.33 0.55
CA SER A 160 -15.26 3.58 1.77
C SER A 160 -14.53 4.44 2.81
N LEU A 161 -13.62 5.34 2.38
CA LEU A 161 -12.94 6.27 3.27
C LEU A 161 -13.90 7.31 3.86
N ILE A 162 -14.80 7.86 3.04
CA ILE A 162 -15.81 8.82 3.47
C ILE A 162 -16.77 8.16 4.48
N LYS A 163 -17.26 6.96 4.21
CA LYS A 163 -18.12 6.20 5.14
C LYS A 163 -17.46 5.92 6.48
N ARG A 164 -16.14 5.78 6.50
CA ARG A 164 -15.34 5.60 7.71
C ARG A 164 -15.04 6.91 8.45
N GLY A 165 -15.50 8.06 7.96
CA GLY A 165 -15.39 9.36 8.62
C GLY A 165 -14.35 10.31 8.04
N LEU A 166 -13.75 10.02 6.88
CA LEU A 166 -12.86 10.97 6.18
C LEU A 166 -13.62 12.27 5.89
N ARG A 167 -13.17 13.37 6.45
CA ARG A 167 -13.77 14.69 6.29
C ARG A 167 -12.72 15.79 6.35
N GLY A 168 -13.14 17.03 5.99
CA GLY A 168 -12.28 18.21 6.08
C GLY A 168 -11.16 18.24 5.04
N VAL A 169 -11.27 17.48 3.94
CA VAL A 169 -10.26 17.44 2.89
C VAL A 169 -10.18 18.79 2.18
N LYS A 170 -9.01 19.42 2.22
CA LYS A 170 -8.71 20.74 1.64
C LYS A 170 -7.77 20.67 0.44
N PHE A 171 -7.10 19.54 0.25
CA PHE A 171 -6.12 19.38 -0.82
C PHE A 171 -5.87 17.90 -1.10
N ILE A 172 -5.77 17.53 -2.39
CA ILE A 172 -5.48 16.18 -2.83
C ILE A 172 -4.28 16.20 -3.78
N ALA A 173 -3.29 15.33 -3.53
CA ALA A 173 -2.21 15.11 -4.47
C ALA A 173 -2.22 13.66 -5.00
N SER A 174 -2.00 13.50 -6.30
CA SER A 174 -1.95 12.18 -6.94
C SER A 174 -1.15 12.23 -8.24
N ASP A 175 -0.97 11.08 -8.87
CA ASP A 175 -0.57 11.00 -10.27
C ASP A 175 -1.79 11.22 -11.21
N ASP A 176 -1.51 11.26 -12.51
CA ASP A 176 -2.48 11.52 -13.58
C ASP A 176 -2.98 10.19 -14.18
N HIS A 177 -3.83 9.51 -13.43
CA HIS A 177 -4.59 8.37 -13.97
C HIS A 177 -6.03 8.78 -14.24
N ALA A 178 -6.56 8.48 -15.44
CA ALA A 178 -7.87 8.93 -15.88
C ALA A 178 -8.99 8.53 -14.92
N GLY A 179 -8.99 7.26 -14.45
CA GLY A 179 -9.98 6.77 -13.49
C GLY A 179 -9.91 7.48 -12.15
N LEU A 180 -8.70 7.74 -11.63
CA LEU A 180 -8.50 8.47 -10.39
C LEU A 180 -8.95 9.93 -10.52
N LYS A 181 -8.61 10.60 -11.63
CA LYS A 181 -9.05 11.99 -11.90
C LYS A 181 -10.57 12.09 -11.91
N ALA A 182 -11.27 11.17 -12.60
CA ALA A 182 -12.72 11.14 -12.68
C ALA A 182 -13.36 10.87 -11.30
N ALA A 183 -12.90 9.87 -10.58
CA ALA A 183 -13.42 9.53 -9.25
C ALA A 183 -13.22 10.67 -8.25
N ARG A 184 -12.00 11.26 -8.20
CA ARG A 184 -11.70 12.41 -7.34
C ARG A 184 -12.60 13.60 -7.66
N LYS A 185 -12.77 13.94 -8.95
CA LYS A 185 -13.64 15.06 -9.37
C LYS A 185 -15.08 14.86 -8.92
N ALA A 186 -15.56 13.62 -8.97
CA ALA A 186 -16.92 13.28 -8.56
C ALA A 186 -17.11 13.27 -7.02
N MET A 187 -16.12 12.74 -6.28
CA MET A 187 -16.23 12.53 -4.83
C MET A 187 -15.79 13.74 -4.01
N PHE A 188 -14.88 14.56 -4.54
CA PHE A 188 -14.28 15.73 -3.88
C PHE A 188 -14.36 16.95 -4.78
N ALA A 189 -15.60 17.26 -5.25
CA ALA A 189 -15.86 18.44 -6.07
C ALA A 189 -15.40 19.72 -5.35
N GLY A 190 -14.64 20.58 -6.04
CA GLY A 190 -14.14 21.83 -5.49
C GLY A 190 -12.88 21.73 -4.62
N VAL A 191 -12.43 20.53 -4.28
CA VAL A 191 -11.13 20.35 -3.57
C VAL A 191 -9.98 20.54 -4.56
N PRO A 192 -9.02 21.46 -4.30
CA PRO A 192 -7.84 21.65 -5.11
C PRO A 192 -7.06 20.35 -5.29
N TRP A 193 -6.65 20.10 -6.54
CA TRP A 193 -5.88 18.92 -6.90
C TRP A 193 -4.50 19.32 -7.42
N GLN A 194 -3.51 18.60 -6.92
CA GLN A 194 -2.11 18.70 -7.30
C GLN A 194 -1.70 17.43 -8.04
N ARG A 195 -1.30 17.55 -9.29
CA ARG A 195 -0.57 16.47 -9.94
C ARG A 195 0.85 16.39 -9.41
N CYS A 196 1.33 15.19 -9.12
CA CYS A 196 2.66 14.96 -8.58
C CYS A 196 3.74 15.58 -9.47
N GLN A 197 4.49 16.57 -8.94
CA GLN A 197 5.52 17.28 -9.69
C GLN A 197 6.66 16.37 -10.14
N PHE A 198 6.95 15.29 -9.38
CA PHE A 198 7.94 14.30 -9.77
C PHE A 198 7.51 13.58 -11.06
N HIS A 199 6.24 13.09 -11.11
CA HIS A 199 5.72 12.43 -12.31
C HIS A 199 5.59 13.40 -13.50
N LEU A 200 5.19 14.65 -13.27
CA LEU A 200 5.20 15.67 -14.31
C LEU A 200 6.61 15.86 -14.90
N GLN A 201 7.63 16.01 -14.05
CA GLN A 201 9.02 16.16 -14.51
C GLN A 201 9.52 14.89 -15.22
N HIS A 202 9.17 13.71 -14.74
CA HIS A 202 9.54 12.43 -15.36
C HIS A 202 8.88 12.29 -16.73
N ASN A 203 7.57 12.58 -16.82
CA ASN A 203 6.81 12.49 -18.08
C ASN A 203 7.35 13.46 -19.14
N ALA A 204 7.69 14.69 -18.75
CA ALA A 204 8.28 15.69 -19.63
C ALA A 204 9.56 15.20 -20.31
N GLN A 205 10.39 14.43 -19.59
CA GLN A 205 11.63 13.88 -20.14
C GLN A 205 11.38 12.86 -21.27
N GLY A 206 10.21 12.23 -21.31
CA GLY A 206 9.80 11.33 -22.39
C GLY A 206 9.65 12.02 -23.74
N TYR A 207 9.41 13.34 -23.75
CA TYR A 207 9.29 14.16 -24.96
C TYR A 207 10.63 14.73 -25.43
N VAL A 208 11.73 14.43 -24.74
CA VAL A 208 13.09 14.86 -25.10
C VAL A 208 13.88 13.66 -25.62
N SER A 209 14.17 13.66 -26.90
CA SER A 209 14.83 12.55 -27.61
C SER A 209 16.31 12.37 -27.20
N LYS A 210 17.05 13.48 -27.03
CA LYS A 210 18.47 13.46 -26.70
C LYS A 210 18.68 13.44 -25.18
N LEU A 211 19.40 12.42 -24.69
CA LEU A 211 19.63 12.23 -23.25
C LEU A 211 20.31 13.44 -22.61
N GLU A 212 21.27 14.05 -23.29
CA GLU A 212 22.01 15.25 -22.84
C GLU A 212 21.11 16.46 -22.59
N GLN A 213 19.96 16.55 -23.31
CA GLN A 213 19.01 17.66 -23.20
C GLN A 213 17.98 17.43 -22.08
N ARG A 214 17.86 16.21 -21.56
CA ARG A 214 16.93 15.91 -20.46
C ARG A 214 17.29 16.63 -19.15
N VAL A 215 18.57 16.75 -18.85
CA VAL A 215 19.04 17.43 -17.64
C VAL A 215 18.71 18.94 -17.67
N PRO A 216 19.00 19.69 -18.73
CA PRO A 216 18.55 21.07 -18.88
C PRO A 216 17.03 21.23 -18.73
N VAL A 217 16.23 20.43 -19.44
CA VAL A 217 14.77 20.47 -19.34
C VAL A 217 14.28 20.20 -17.92
N ALA A 218 14.82 19.18 -17.27
CA ALA A 218 14.46 18.87 -15.88
C ALA A 218 14.84 20.00 -14.92
N ARG A 219 15.95 20.71 -15.17
CA ARG A 219 16.36 21.87 -14.38
C ARG A 219 15.37 23.04 -14.56
N THR A 220 14.97 23.32 -15.79
CA THR A 220 13.95 24.35 -16.10
C THR A 220 12.62 24.04 -15.43
N ILE A 221 12.11 22.82 -15.55
CA ILE A 221 10.87 22.40 -14.86
C ILE A 221 11.00 22.55 -13.35
N ARG A 222 12.14 22.17 -12.79
CA ARG A 222 12.40 22.32 -11.35
C ARG A 222 12.43 23.78 -10.91
N SER A 223 12.95 24.70 -11.72
CA SER A 223 12.90 26.14 -11.41
C SER A 223 11.48 26.69 -11.43
N ILE A 224 10.62 26.22 -12.37
CA ILE A 224 9.20 26.56 -12.41
C ILE A 224 8.51 26.09 -11.13
N PHE A 225 8.73 24.84 -10.71
CA PHE A 225 8.09 24.27 -9.51
C PHE A 225 8.67 24.81 -8.19
N ASN A 226 9.81 25.46 -8.20
CA ASN A 226 10.41 26.14 -7.04
C ASN A 226 10.14 27.65 -7.02
N ALA A 227 9.28 28.13 -7.90
CA ALA A 227 8.85 29.54 -7.88
C ALA A 227 8.20 29.91 -6.52
N PRO A 228 8.26 31.18 -6.11
CA PRO A 228 7.67 31.63 -4.85
C PRO A 228 6.14 31.56 -4.84
N ASP A 229 5.51 31.74 -6.00
CA ASP A 229 4.05 31.75 -6.18
C ASP A 229 3.63 31.31 -7.58
N THR A 230 2.31 31.21 -7.78
CA THR A 230 1.70 30.82 -9.06
C THR A 230 2.02 31.79 -10.20
N ASN A 231 2.11 33.09 -9.92
CA ASN A 231 2.35 34.09 -10.95
C ASN A 231 3.75 33.93 -11.53
N GLU A 232 4.75 33.79 -10.67
CA GLU A 232 6.12 33.56 -11.11
C GLU A 232 6.28 32.19 -11.79
N ALA A 233 5.62 31.13 -11.27
CA ALA A 233 5.61 29.84 -11.91
C ALA A 233 5.03 29.91 -13.34
N THR A 234 3.93 30.63 -13.52
CA THR A 234 3.28 30.84 -14.82
C THR A 234 4.20 31.63 -15.78
N ARG A 235 4.85 32.70 -15.26
CA ARG A 235 5.81 33.49 -16.04
C ARG A 235 6.99 32.63 -16.51
N LEU A 236 7.58 31.87 -15.62
CA LEU A 236 8.71 30.98 -15.95
C LEU A 236 8.29 29.88 -16.94
N LEU A 237 7.09 29.33 -16.81
CA LEU A 237 6.54 28.37 -17.76
C LEU A 237 6.41 29.02 -19.16
N GLY A 238 5.89 30.24 -19.25
CA GLY A 238 5.78 30.98 -20.51
C GLY A 238 7.13 31.13 -21.21
N LEU A 239 8.17 31.56 -20.49
CA LEU A 239 9.52 31.65 -21.02
C LEU A 239 10.09 30.30 -21.49
N ALA A 240 9.85 29.24 -20.72
CA ALA A 240 10.28 27.90 -21.08
C ALA A 240 9.58 27.42 -22.37
N LEU A 241 8.28 27.66 -22.50
CA LEU A 241 7.49 27.30 -23.69
C LEU A 241 8.02 27.99 -24.94
N GLU A 242 8.39 29.30 -24.87
CA GLU A 242 8.97 30.02 -26.01
C GLU A 242 10.26 29.36 -26.53
N GLY A 243 11.14 28.94 -25.62
CA GLY A 243 12.36 28.19 -25.94
C GLY A 243 12.07 26.80 -26.52
N TRP A 244 11.21 26.04 -25.84
CA TRP A 244 10.89 24.66 -26.21
C TRP A 244 10.09 24.56 -27.53
N ARG A 245 9.29 25.56 -27.91
CA ARG A 245 8.59 25.56 -29.21
C ARG A 245 9.58 25.47 -30.37
N LYS A 246 10.79 26.00 -30.21
CA LYS A 246 11.85 25.95 -31.25
C LYS A 246 12.65 24.64 -31.17
N GLU A 247 13.03 24.22 -29.98
CA GLU A 247 13.97 23.10 -29.79
C GLU A 247 13.27 21.76 -29.58
N HIS A 248 12.11 21.76 -28.91
CA HIS A 248 11.36 20.59 -28.48
C HIS A 248 9.84 20.80 -28.65
N PRO A 249 9.30 20.95 -29.88
CA PRO A 249 7.88 21.32 -30.09
C PRO A 249 6.88 20.35 -29.42
N LYS A 250 7.18 19.04 -29.36
CA LYS A 250 6.34 18.04 -28.67
C LYS A 250 6.33 18.26 -27.17
N LEU A 251 7.47 18.60 -26.58
CA LEU A 251 7.56 18.94 -25.16
C LEU A 251 6.76 20.22 -24.86
N ALA A 252 6.89 21.25 -25.71
CA ALA A 252 6.18 22.51 -25.52
C ALA A 252 4.67 22.31 -25.53
N ALA A 253 4.11 21.57 -26.49
CA ALA A 253 2.69 21.26 -26.57
C ALA A 253 2.21 20.50 -25.32
N TRP A 254 2.93 19.45 -24.93
CA TRP A 254 2.59 18.70 -23.73
C TRP A 254 2.71 19.55 -22.46
N ALA A 255 3.74 20.37 -22.31
CA ALA A 255 3.99 21.18 -21.14
C ALA A 255 2.93 22.28 -20.94
N GLU A 256 2.48 22.90 -22.05
CA GLU A 256 1.42 23.90 -22.06
C GLU A 256 0.09 23.36 -21.47
N GLU A 257 -0.24 22.09 -21.78
CA GLU A 257 -1.46 21.43 -21.28
C GLU A 257 -1.32 20.89 -19.86
N ASN A 258 -0.11 20.48 -19.45
CA ASN A 258 0.04 19.60 -18.29
C ASN A 258 0.76 20.25 -17.09
N LEU A 259 1.77 21.12 -17.30
CA LEU A 259 2.62 21.56 -16.19
C LEU A 259 1.87 22.41 -15.13
N ALA A 260 0.84 23.15 -15.54
CA ALA A 260 0.02 23.93 -14.64
C ALA A 260 -0.78 23.08 -13.62
N GLU A 261 -1.03 21.79 -13.91
CA GLU A 261 -1.62 20.84 -12.96
C GLU A 261 -0.71 20.62 -11.73
N GLY A 262 0.56 20.98 -11.81
CA GLY A 262 1.53 20.97 -10.71
C GLY A 262 1.58 22.26 -9.87
N PHE A 263 0.67 23.22 -10.04
CA PHE A 263 0.71 24.53 -9.39
C PHE A 263 -0.24 24.69 -8.19
N ALA A 264 -1.18 23.75 -7.99
CA ALA A 264 -2.15 23.85 -6.90
C ALA A 264 -1.47 23.97 -5.52
N VAL A 265 -0.27 23.43 -5.36
CA VAL A 265 0.54 23.51 -4.14
C VAL A 265 0.89 24.94 -3.73
N PHE A 266 0.95 25.89 -4.66
CA PHE A 266 1.24 27.30 -4.34
C PHE A 266 0.14 27.97 -3.50
N ASN A 267 -1.06 27.40 -3.48
CA ASN A 267 -2.17 27.87 -2.62
C ASN A 267 -2.02 27.40 -1.16
N LEU A 268 -1.05 26.54 -0.86
CA LEU A 268 -0.76 26.09 0.49
C LEU A 268 0.23 27.02 1.20
N PRO A 269 0.24 27.05 2.55
CA PRO A 269 1.29 27.68 3.33
C PRO A 269 2.68 27.20 2.88
N PRO A 270 3.68 28.08 2.80
CA PRO A 270 5.03 27.75 2.27
C PRO A 270 5.67 26.52 2.91
N GLU A 271 5.49 26.35 4.23
CA GLU A 271 6.02 25.22 5.02
C GLU A 271 5.39 23.87 4.64
N HIS A 272 4.19 23.87 4.05
CA HIS A 272 3.51 22.65 3.60
C HIS A 272 3.87 22.26 2.16
N ARG A 273 4.23 23.24 1.32
CA ARG A 273 4.42 23.05 -0.13
C ARG A 273 5.39 21.95 -0.47
N VAL A 274 6.56 21.93 0.18
CA VAL A 274 7.62 20.94 -0.10
C VAL A 274 7.14 19.51 0.12
N ARG A 275 6.25 19.30 1.10
CA ARG A 275 5.74 17.98 1.46
C ARG A 275 4.53 17.54 0.62
N MET A 276 3.80 18.52 0.05
CA MET A 276 2.55 18.25 -0.66
C MET A 276 2.67 18.31 -2.19
N ARG A 277 3.80 18.76 -2.73
CA ARG A 277 4.03 18.85 -4.18
C ARG A 277 4.27 17.52 -4.88
N THR A 278 4.54 16.45 -4.12
CA THR A 278 4.81 15.11 -4.64
C THR A 278 4.13 14.05 -3.81
N THR A 279 3.92 12.87 -4.38
CA THR A 279 3.42 11.67 -3.70
C THR A 279 4.56 10.86 -3.04
N ASN A 280 5.74 11.45 -2.81
CA ASN A 280 6.91 10.74 -2.25
C ASN A 280 6.62 9.98 -0.94
N GLY A 281 5.67 10.46 -0.12
CA GLY A 281 5.24 9.76 1.09
C GLY A 281 4.62 8.41 0.77
N VAL A 282 3.73 8.35 -0.25
CA VAL A 282 3.11 7.11 -0.72
C VAL A 282 4.11 6.27 -1.53
N GLU A 283 4.98 6.90 -2.30
CA GLU A 283 6.04 6.19 -3.05
C GLU A 283 6.99 5.41 -2.12
N ARG A 284 7.31 5.96 -0.92
CA ARG A 284 8.09 5.22 0.09
C ARG A 284 7.36 3.97 0.56
N LEU A 285 6.06 4.07 0.86
CA LEU A 285 5.23 2.92 1.18
C LEU A 285 5.19 1.92 0.03
N ASN A 286 5.02 2.39 -1.19
CA ASN A 286 5.04 1.55 -2.40
C ASN A 286 6.40 0.85 -2.62
N LYS A 287 7.52 1.49 -2.26
CA LYS A 287 8.84 0.85 -2.29
C LYS A 287 8.94 -0.27 -1.25
N GLU A 288 8.41 -0.06 -0.06
CA GLU A 288 8.39 -1.05 1.00
C GLU A 288 7.46 -2.23 0.64
N ILE A 289 6.26 -1.93 0.14
CA ILE A 289 5.37 -2.96 -0.41
C ILE A 289 6.13 -3.77 -1.47
N LYS A 290 6.74 -3.11 -2.47
CA LYS A 290 7.51 -3.79 -3.53
C LYS A 290 8.64 -4.66 -2.99
N ARG A 291 9.35 -4.19 -1.97
CA ARG A 291 10.44 -4.94 -1.34
C ARG A 291 9.94 -6.26 -0.76
N ARG A 292 8.78 -6.24 -0.07
CA ARG A 292 8.22 -7.41 0.59
C ARG A 292 7.40 -8.28 -0.37
N THR A 293 6.66 -7.70 -1.33
CA THR A 293 5.89 -8.46 -2.32
C THR A 293 6.76 -9.10 -3.40
N ARG A 294 7.99 -8.60 -3.60
CA ARG A 294 8.93 -9.15 -4.61
C ARG A 294 9.21 -10.65 -4.45
N VAL A 295 9.06 -11.17 -3.25
CA VAL A 295 9.23 -12.59 -2.94
C VAL A 295 8.02 -13.41 -3.40
N ALA A 296 6.83 -12.82 -3.32
CA ALA A 296 5.60 -13.37 -3.87
C ALA A 296 5.44 -12.84 -5.31
N THR A 297 6.14 -13.44 -6.27
CA THR A 297 6.07 -13.02 -7.68
C THR A 297 4.66 -13.12 -8.28
N LEU A 298 3.77 -13.87 -7.63
CA LEU A 298 2.37 -14.07 -7.98
C LEU A 298 1.57 -14.40 -6.72
N PHE A 299 0.56 -13.60 -6.43
CA PHE A 299 -0.38 -13.89 -5.35
C PHE A 299 -1.42 -14.94 -5.79
N PRO A 300 -1.76 -15.90 -4.91
CA PRO A 300 -2.74 -16.93 -5.24
C PRO A 300 -4.17 -16.39 -5.43
N ASN A 301 -4.49 -15.26 -4.84
CA ASN A 301 -5.75 -14.52 -4.98
C ASN A 301 -5.61 -13.09 -4.44
N SER A 302 -6.60 -12.24 -4.74
CA SER A 302 -6.67 -10.85 -4.29
C SER A 302 -6.71 -10.70 -2.77
N ALA A 303 -7.32 -11.63 -2.03
CA ALA A 303 -7.34 -11.62 -0.56
C ALA A 303 -5.93 -11.77 0.04
N SER A 304 -5.10 -12.67 -0.52
CA SER A 304 -3.70 -12.82 -0.10
C SER A 304 -2.86 -11.58 -0.39
N CYS A 305 -3.10 -10.92 -1.52
CA CYS A 305 -2.46 -9.66 -1.85
C CYS A 305 -2.86 -8.56 -0.85
N LEU A 306 -4.17 -8.40 -0.61
CA LEU A 306 -4.71 -7.42 0.33
C LEU A 306 -4.20 -7.66 1.75
N ARG A 307 -4.13 -8.91 2.20
CA ARG A 307 -3.58 -9.29 3.51
C ARG A 307 -2.15 -8.80 3.69
N LEU A 308 -1.24 -9.18 2.78
CA LEU A 308 0.15 -8.80 2.88
C LEU A 308 0.34 -7.30 2.83
N VAL A 309 -0.30 -6.62 1.88
CA VAL A 309 -0.19 -5.16 1.75
C VAL A 309 -0.79 -4.46 2.97
N SER A 310 -1.92 -4.93 3.50
CA SER A 310 -2.52 -4.37 4.73
C SER A 310 -1.59 -4.51 5.93
N ALA A 311 -0.93 -5.68 6.09
CA ALA A 311 0.00 -5.89 7.19
C ALA A 311 1.22 -4.95 7.11
N ILE A 312 1.79 -4.79 5.92
CA ILE A 312 2.91 -3.86 5.68
C ILE A 312 2.50 -2.42 6.00
N LEU A 313 1.32 -2.01 5.54
CA LEU A 313 0.83 -0.64 5.74
C LEU A 313 0.43 -0.37 7.19
N ALA A 314 -0.10 -1.37 7.91
CA ALA A 314 -0.42 -1.25 9.33
C ALA A 314 0.86 -1.06 10.16
N GLU A 315 1.91 -1.84 9.90
CA GLU A 315 3.22 -1.67 10.52
C GLU A 315 3.80 -0.26 10.29
N GLN A 316 3.74 0.22 9.04
CA GLN A 316 4.26 1.55 8.68
C GLN A 316 3.38 2.72 9.20
N ASP A 317 2.14 2.47 9.57
CA ASP A 317 1.23 3.47 10.15
C ASP A 317 1.46 3.64 11.66
N GLU A 318 2.09 2.65 12.32
CA GLU A 318 2.46 2.67 13.74
C GLU A 318 3.86 3.29 14.00
N GLU A 319 4.77 3.28 13.00
CA GLU A 319 6.08 3.92 13.04
C GLU A 319 5.99 5.45 12.84
#